data_4a546b1a95186cf6646fbf7546654f40
#
_entry.id   4a546b1a95186cf6646fbf7546654f40
#
_cell.length_a   1.000
_cell.length_b   1.000
_cell.length_c   1.000
_cell.angle_alpha   90.00
_cell.angle_beta   90.00
_cell.angle_gamma   90.00
#
_symmetry.space_group_name_H-M   'P 1'
#
loop_
_entity.id
_entity.type
_entity.pdbx_description
1 polymer ?
#
loop_
_entity_poly.entity_id
_entity_poly.type
_entity_poly.pdbx_seq_one_letter_code
_entity_poly.pdbx_strand_id
1 'polypeptide(L)'
;MSTVITLSLSDWLVIAGYVTLMFAIPIILHRPQRSANEFFLAGRGMHWAFVGISMYASLFSTISFVANPGEAYKNGMLLALYSVGYTLFVPLAIWIFLRFFYNTTSFSAYEYLERRFNVQTRTLGSIVFLISRSLYAALVLYSAAKIFQSLLGWPAWLSIIVIMNISVVYSFAGGMRTLIVADTVKTVFLMAGLFCLLWKLAVAVGFNFSAVWSFAAAHNHTLGALGTAEFYSFDPHLRLTLWVLLFYAITTPLANYGTDQLFLQKVLVTDSYRSAVKAILTKTLAALPISLLFYYLGLLLYYYYNRLNSPPPGVTPDAILGHFINHHLAPPLPGIVTVAMLAAMMASLDSTINALSTIFTIDIVERFHVVPAGRLSLHALGRSLTIIWGVVLTALALVMTATGESVETTIAELSVIWSSLWGVLLMVVLGGIFTRWITGRAAAIALSVGIVLTLVLPWPLYYATPSAQRISFIWVGVPGWIVTLIVMVMVSAFDSKKSTSLDGLTWKTVTRG
;
A
#
# COMPACT_ATOMS: atom_id res chain seq x y z
N MET A 1 27.26 18.06 -10.82
CA MET A 1 27.82 16.70 -10.58
C MET A 1 27.53 16.36 -9.12
N SER A 2 26.52 15.55 -8.86
CA SER A 2 26.24 15.05 -7.51
C SER A 2 27.39 14.11 -7.13
N THR A 3 28.14 14.46 -6.10
CA THR A 3 29.12 13.56 -5.49
C THR A 3 28.37 12.35 -4.95
N VAL A 4 28.41 11.27 -5.70
CA VAL A 4 27.89 9.96 -5.24
C VAL A 4 28.76 9.55 -4.06
N ILE A 5 28.16 9.36 -2.88
CA ILE A 5 28.91 8.77 -1.77
C ILE A 5 29.25 7.34 -2.15
N THR A 6 30.52 7.01 -2.16
CA THR A 6 30.95 5.62 -2.13
C THR A 6 30.67 5.08 -0.74
N LEU A 7 29.66 4.20 -0.63
CA LEU A 7 29.43 3.47 0.62
C LEU A 7 30.72 2.83 1.11
N SER A 8 30.99 2.99 2.40
CA SER A 8 32.15 2.40 3.05
C SER A 8 32.03 0.87 3.15
N LEU A 9 33.13 0.22 3.47
CA LEU A 9 33.12 -1.24 3.73
C LEU A 9 32.14 -1.61 4.85
N SER A 10 32.01 -0.76 5.90
CA SER A 10 31.07 -1.00 7.00
C SER A 10 29.61 -0.90 6.55
N ASP A 11 29.26 0.00 5.63
CA ASP A 11 27.92 0.09 5.06
C ASP A 11 27.58 -1.17 4.25
N TRP A 12 28.53 -1.63 3.42
CA TRP A 12 28.36 -2.86 2.64
C TRP A 12 28.25 -4.11 3.51
N LEU A 13 28.99 -4.18 4.63
CA LEU A 13 28.86 -5.29 5.58
C LEU A 13 27.47 -5.33 6.24
N VAL A 14 26.90 -4.17 6.58
CA VAL A 14 25.55 -4.08 7.11
C VAL A 14 24.51 -4.56 6.07
N ILE A 15 24.65 -4.10 4.82
CA ILE A 15 23.73 -4.50 3.73
C ILE A 15 23.86 -6.01 3.46
N ALA A 16 25.08 -6.53 3.33
CA ALA A 16 25.33 -7.94 3.08
C ALA A 16 24.82 -8.82 4.23
N GLY A 17 25.02 -8.40 5.49
CA GLY A 17 24.50 -9.09 6.66
C GLY A 17 22.97 -9.18 6.65
N TYR A 18 22.28 -8.08 6.31
CA TYR A 18 20.84 -8.08 6.17
C TYR A 18 20.36 -9.01 5.05
N VAL A 19 20.94 -8.91 3.86
CA VAL A 19 20.55 -9.76 2.71
C VAL A 19 20.77 -11.24 3.04
N THR A 20 21.93 -11.58 3.66
CA THR A 20 22.22 -12.95 4.14
C THR A 20 21.17 -13.42 5.14
N LEU A 21 20.80 -12.59 6.11
CA LEU A 21 19.75 -12.90 7.08
C LEU A 21 18.42 -13.17 6.39
N MET A 22 18.04 -12.35 5.40
CA MET A 22 16.78 -12.54 4.65
C MET A 22 16.77 -13.88 3.91
N PHE A 23 17.87 -14.30 3.30
CA PHE A 23 17.96 -15.62 2.66
C PHE A 23 18.03 -16.78 3.65
N ALA A 24 18.58 -16.57 4.85
CA ALA A 24 18.63 -17.59 5.89
C ALA A 24 17.25 -17.91 6.48
N ILE A 25 16.36 -16.91 6.62
CA ILE A 25 15.02 -17.10 7.21
C ILE A 25 14.19 -18.19 6.52
N PRO A 26 13.98 -18.20 5.18
CA PRO A 26 13.22 -19.25 4.53
C PRO A 26 13.91 -20.62 4.61
N ILE A 27 15.22 -20.68 4.71
CA ILE A 27 15.96 -21.94 4.87
C ILE A 27 15.76 -22.49 6.29
N ILE A 28 15.91 -21.65 7.33
CA ILE A 28 15.74 -22.03 8.74
C ILE A 28 14.28 -22.41 9.04
N LEU A 29 13.32 -21.68 8.47
CA LEU A 29 11.91 -21.93 8.69
C LEU A 29 11.29 -22.91 7.68
N HIS A 30 12.12 -23.53 6.85
CA HIS A 30 11.62 -24.45 5.83
C HIS A 30 10.79 -25.56 6.44
N ARG A 31 9.54 -25.63 6.01
CA ARG A 31 8.64 -26.76 6.30
C ARG A 31 8.01 -27.22 4.98
N PRO A 32 7.94 -28.54 4.74
CA PRO A 32 7.24 -29.05 3.58
C PRO A 32 5.78 -28.60 3.60
N GLN A 33 5.40 -27.79 2.64
CA GLN A 33 4.01 -27.33 2.50
C GLN A 33 3.26 -28.32 1.64
N ARG A 34 2.27 -28.99 2.23
CA ARG A 34 1.53 -30.08 1.60
C ARG A 34 0.19 -29.66 1.00
N SER A 35 -0.30 -28.47 1.35
CA SER A 35 -1.61 -27.99 0.91
C SER A 35 -1.59 -26.48 0.55
N ALA A 36 -2.57 -26.06 -0.26
CA ALA A 36 -2.80 -24.65 -0.56
C ALA A 36 -3.09 -23.84 0.71
N ASN A 37 -3.81 -24.42 1.68
CA ASN A 37 -4.10 -23.77 2.96
C ASN A 37 -2.81 -23.49 3.76
N GLU A 38 -1.86 -24.41 3.80
CA GLU A 38 -0.56 -24.17 4.44
C GLU A 38 0.26 -23.10 3.72
N PHE A 39 0.26 -23.12 2.38
CA PHE A 39 1.02 -22.16 1.59
C PHE A 39 0.46 -20.75 1.66
N PHE A 40 -0.86 -20.58 1.41
CA PHE A 40 -1.49 -19.27 1.30
C PHE A 40 -2.01 -18.72 2.63
N LEU A 41 -2.39 -19.57 3.60
CA LEU A 41 -2.98 -19.15 4.87
C LEU A 41 -2.20 -19.64 6.11
N ALA A 42 -0.99 -20.19 5.94
CA ALA A 42 -0.17 -20.71 7.05
C ALA A 42 -0.92 -21.65 8.01
N GLY A 43 -1.92 -22.39 7.52
CA GLY A 43 -2.77 -23.29 8.31
C GLY A 43 -3.68 -22.58 9.30
N ARG A 44 -3.88 -21.27 9.22
CA ARG A 44 -4.68 -20.42 10.13
C ARG A 44 -4.25 -20.53 11.60
N GLY A 45 -2.95 -20.62 11.85
CA GLY A 45 -2.41 -20.83 13.21
C GLY A 45 -1.37 -19.80 13.64
N MET A 46 -1.34 -18.61 13.03
CA MET A 46 -0.36 -17.58 13.36
C MET A 46 -0.83 -16.68 14.51
N HIS A 47 0.09 -16.41 15.44
CA HIS A 47 -0.20 -15.53 16.56
C HIS A 47 -0.46 -14.08 16.10
N TRP A 48 -1.48 -13.45 16.65
CA TRP A 48 -1.98 -12.12 16.26
C TRP A 48 -0.92 -11.01 16.23
N ALA A 49 0.06 -11.05 17.15
CA ALA A 49 1.10 -10.02 17.24
C ALA A 49 2.01 -10.04 15.99
N PHE A 50 2.47 -11.22 15.56
CA PHE A 50 3.27 -11.36 14.35
C PHE A 50 2.47 -10.97 13.11
N VAL A 51 1.19 -11.33 13.05
CA VAL A 51 0.31 -10.94 11.96
C VAL A 51 0.11 -9.42 11.92
N GLY A 52 -0.11 -8.79 13.07
CA GLY A 52 -0.26 -7.33 13.16
C GLY A 52 1.00 -6.57 12.72
N ILE A 53 2.17 -7.02 13.16
CA ILE A 53 3.46 -6.46 12.73
C ILE A 53 3.67 -6.67 11.22
N SER A 54 3.39 -7.87 10.70
CA SER A 54 3.49 -8.16 9.27
C SER A 54 2.50 -7.33 8.44
N MET A 55 1.28 -7.11 8.92
CA MET A 55 0.33 -6.20 8.27
C MET A 55 0.84 -4.76 8.23
N TYR A 56 1.47 -4.30 9.32
CA TYR A 56 2.11 -3.00 9.37
C TYR A 56 3.26 -2.91 8.34
N ALA A 57 4.19 -3.87 8.37
CA ALA A 57 5.34 -3.91 7.46
C ALA A 57 4.92 -3.88 5.98
N SER A 58 3.85 -4.58 5.63
CA SER A 58 3.36 -4.63 4.24
C SER A 58 2.67 -3.36 3.77
N LEU A 59 2.13 -2.58 4.71
CA LEU A 59 1.53 -1.28 4.43
C LEU A 59 2.60 -0.20 4.31
N PHE A 60 3.65 -0.33 5.11
CA PHE A 60 4.74 0.61 5.18
C PHE A 60 5.75 0.29 4.07
N SER A 61 5.65 0.99 2.97
CA SER A 61 6.51 0.81 1.80
C SER A 61 7.60 1.89 1.72
N THR A 62 8.49 1.77 0.74
CA THR A 62 9.45 2.82 0.39
C THR A 62 8.76 4.14 0.07
N ILE A 63 7.55 4.10 -0.49
CA ILE A 63 6.75 5.31 -0.71
C ILE A 63 6.55 6.06 0.61
N SER A 64 6.14 5.35 1.68
CA SER A 64 5.96 5.99 2.99
C SER A 64 7.26 6.53 3.56
N PHE A 65 8.38 5.83 3.33
CA PHE A 65 9.71 6.22 3.82
C PHE A 65 10.21 7.51 3.17
N VAL A 66 9.84 7.77 1.93
CA VAL A 66 10.31 8.90 1.12
C VAL A 66 9.26 9.96 0.94
N ALA A 67 8.05 9.53 0.56
CA ALA A 67 7.00 10.47 0.23
C ALA A 67 6.43 11.19 1.46
N ASN A 68 6.36 10.55 2.64
CA ASN A 68 5.87 11.25 3.84
C ASN A 68 6.81 12.37 4.30
N PRO A 69 8.15 12.16 4.41
CA PRO A 69 9.06 13.26 4.67
C PRO A 69 9.10 14.30 3.54
N GLY A 70 9.09 13.86 2.27
CA GLY A 70 9.04 14.75 1.10
C GLY A 70 7.78 15.62 1.06
N GLU A 71 6.64 15.04 1.39
CA GLU A 71 5.36 15.75 1.51
C GLU A 71 5.42 16.80 2.62
N ALA A 72 5.90 16.43 3.82
CA ALA A 72 6.01 17.36 4.93
C ALA A 72 7.05 18.46 4.68
N TYR A 73 8.14 18.13 3.98
CA TYR A 73 9.13 19.10 3.54
C TYR A 73 8.55 20.12 2.55
N LYS A 74 7.74 19.67 1.59
CA LYS A 74 7.17 20.51 0.52
C LYS A 74 5.93 21.29 0.99
N ASN A 75 4.99 20.58 1.62
CA ASN A 75 3.62 21.04 1.86
C ASN A 75 3.22 21.10 3.35
N GLY A 76 4.14 20.76 4.25
CA GLY A 76 3.87 20.72 5.69
C GLY A 76 3.13 19.46 6.16
N MET A 77 2.63 19.50 7.38
CA MET A 77 2.10 18.33 8.09
C MET A 77 0.59 18.07 7.88
N LEU A 78 -0.09 18.85 7.04
CA LEU A 78 -1.55 18.76 6.96
C LEU A 78 -2.04 17.36 6.53
N LEU A 79 -1.33 16.71 5.60
CA LEU A 79 -1.66 15.35 5.17
C LEU A 79 -1.45 14.29 6.28
N ALA A 80 -0.66 14.58 7.33
CA ALA A 80 -0.51 13.69 8.47
C ALA A 80 -1.84 13.44 9.22
N LEU A 81 -2.79 14.39 9.16
CA LEU A 81 -4.14 14.24 9.72
C LEU A 81 -4.90 13.05 9.13
N TYR A 82 -4.58 12.67 7.89
CA TYR A 82 -5.11 11.45 7.29
C TYR A 82 -4.79 10.20 8.14
N SER A 83 -3.57 10.09 8.69
CA SER A 83 -3.18 8.94 9.52
C SER A 83 -4.01 8.85 10.81
N VAL A 84 -4.36 10.00 11.39
CA VAL A 84 -5.26 10.08 12.54
C VAL A 84 -6.67 9.63 12.15
N GLY A 85 -7.21 10.21 11.09
CA GLY A 85 -8.53 9.87 10.57
C GLY A 85 -8.62 8.39 10.18
N TYR A 86 -7.62 7.86 9.45
CA TYR A 86 -7.53 6.44 9.12
C TYR A 86 -7.68 5.57 10.38
N THR A 87 -6.92 5.89 11.44
CA THR A 87 -6.94 5.14 12.70
C THR A 87 -8.32 5.17 13.36
N LEU A 88 -9.01 6.31 13.33
CA LEU A 88 -10.36 6.47 13.88
C LEU A 88 -11.42 5.65 13.13
N PHE A 89 -11.27 5.47 11.81
CA PHE A 89 -12.26 4.76 10.98
C PHE A 89 -11.95 3.26 10.78
N VAL A 90 -10.79 2.74 11.20
CA VAL A 90 -10.51 1.30 11.19
C VAL A 90 -11.53 0.47 11.97
N PRO A 91 -12.01 0.87 13.18
CA PRO A 91 -13.08 0.13 13.87
C PRO A 91 -14.36 -0.05 13.05
N LEU A 92 -14.73 0.95 12.23
CA LEU A 92 -15.86 0.85 11.31
C LEU A 92 -15.61 -0.23 10.24
N ALA A 93 -14.42 -0.27 9.66
CA ALA A 93 -14.05 -1.29 8.69
C ALA A 93 -14.04 -2.71 9.30
N ILE A 94 -13.52 -2.86 10.52
CA ILE A 94 -13.59 -4.12 11.28
C ILE A 94 -15.04 -4.55 11.47
N TRP A 95 -15.90 -3.64 11.92
CA TRP A 95 -17.31 -3.92 12.18
C TRP A 95 -18.05 -4.36 10.92
N ILE A 96 -17.83 -3.71 9.77
CA ILE A 96 -18.50 -4.04 8.51
C ILE A 96 -17.94 -5.34 7.90
N PHE A 97 -16.62 -5.45 7.74
CA PHE A 97 -16.04 -6.45 6.87
C PHE A 97 -15.49 -7.68 7.59
N LEU A 98 -14.83 -7.49 8.76
CA LEU A 98 -14.11 -8.59 9.38
C LEU A 98 -15.07 -9.71 9.82
N ARG A 99 -16.19 -9.36 10.47
CA ARG A 99 -17.20 -10.34 10.86
C ARG A 99 -17.77 -11.06 9.65
N PHE A 100 -17.93 -10.35 8.54
CA PHE A 100 -18.48 -10.89 7.32
C PHE A 100 -17.53 -11.90 6.66
N PHE A 101 -16.28 -11.51 6.42
CA PHE A 101 -15.31 -12.36 5.74
C PHE A 101 -14.74 -13.48 6.62
N TYR A 102 -14.64 -13.28 7.94
CA TYR A 102 -14.07 -14.29 8.83
C TYR A 102 -14.97 -15.53 8.95
N ASN A 103 -16.27 -15.37 8.86
CA ASN A 103 -17.24 -16.47 8.90
C ASN A 103 -17.34 -17.22 7.55
N THR A 104 -16.79 -16.68 6.48
CA THR A 104 -16.69 -17.37 5.20
C THR A 104 -15.38 -18.17 5.15
N THR A 105 -15.42 -19.43 4.70
CA THR A 105 -14.21 -20.27 4.59
C THR A 105 -13.40 -19.98 3.33
N SER A 106 -13.55 -18.79 2.75
CA SER A 106 -12.97 -18.39 1.48
C SER A 106 -11.46 -18.13 1.57
N PHE A 107 -10.73 -18.37 0.48
CA PHE A 107 -9.33 -17.97 0.29
C PHE A 107 -9.20 -16.56 -0.27
N SER A 108 -10.22 -16.08 -0.98
CA SER A 108 -10.22 -14.84 -1.72
C SER A 108 -11.41 -13.96 -1.34
N ALA A 109 -11.20 -12.65 -1.25
CA ALA A 109 -12.26 -11.66 -1.09
C ALA A 109 -13.30 -11.75 -2.23
N TYR A 110 -12.87 -12.21 -3.40
CA TYR A 110 -13.69 -12.21 -4.62
C TYR A 110 -14.56 -13.45 -4.77
N GLU A 111 -14.29 -14.52 -4.02
CA GLU A 111 -15.25 -15.64 -3.87
C GLU A 111 -16.60 -15.16 -3.34
N TYR A 112 -16.59 -14.15 -2.45
CA TYR A 112 -17.82 -13.50 -2.01
C TYR A 112 -18.61 -12.90 -3.18
N LEU A 113 -17.94 -12.24 -4.12
CA LEU A 113 -18.59 -11.63 -5.28
C LEU A 113 -19.26 -12.67 -6.17
N GLU A 114 -18.66 -13.85 -6.31
CA GLU A 114 -19.30 -14.95 -7.06
C GLU A 114 -20.55 -15.47 -6.34
N ARG A 115 -20.44 -15.76 -5.04
CA ARG A 115 -21.55 -16.27 -4.23
C ARG A 115 -22.71 -15.30 -4.15
N ARG A 116 -22.39 -13.99 -4.10
CA ARG A 116 -23.40 -12.91 -3.99
C ARG A 116 -23.98 -12.52 -5.33
N PHE A 117 -23.21 -12.53 -6.37
CA PHE A 117 -23.55 -12.03 -7.70
C PHE A 117 -23.42 -13.13 -8.78
N ASN A 118 -22.24 -13.26 -9.33
CA ASN A 118 -21.91 -14.28 -10.34
C ASN A 118 -20.40 -14.37 -10.60
N VAL A 119 -19.99 -15.35 -11.43
CA VAL A 119 -18.61 -15.56 -11.82
C VAL A 119 -17.99 -14.36 -12.55
N GLN A 120 -18.78 -13.64 -13.34
CA GLN A 120 -18.28 -12.46 -14.08
C GLN A 120 -17.85 -11.36 -13.11
N THR A 121 -18.66 -11.08 -12.07
CA THR A 121 -18.32 -10.08 -11.05
C THR A 121 -17.09 -10.49 -10.25
N ARG A 122 -16.92 -11.80 -9.92
CA ARG A 122 -15.69 -12.33 -9.30
C ARG A 122 -14.48 -12.07 -10.18
N THR A 123 -14.54 -12.46 -11.45
CA THR A 123 -13.42 -12.31 -12.40
C THR A 123 -13.03 -10.86 -12.58
N LEU A 124 -14.01 -9.95 -12.77
CA LEU A 124 -13.74 -8.51 -12.87
C LEU A 124 -13.12 -7.95 -11.58
N GLY A 125 -13.62 -8.36 -10.41
CA GLY A 125 -13.05 -7.97 -9.12
C GLY A 125 -11.59 -8.41 -8.97
N SER A 126 -11.29 -9.65 -9.35
CA SER A 126 -9.92 -10.17 -9.37
C SER A 126 -9.02 -9.40 -10.34
N ILE A 127 -9.52 -9.06 -11.54
CA ILE A 127 -8.77 -8.24 -12.53
C ILE A 127 -8.49 -6.84 -11.98
N VAL A 128 -9.46 -6.18 -11.33
CA VAL A 128 -9.25 -4.88 -10.68
C VAL A 128 -8.11 -4.97 -9.66
N PHE A 129 -8.13 -5.98 -8.81
CA PHE A 129 -7.08 -6.21 -7.84
C PHE A 129 -5.72 -6.43 -8.50
N LEU A 130 -5.65 -7.32 -9.49
CA LEU A 130 -4.40 -7.62 -10.19
C LEU A 130 -3.80 -6.38 -10.84
N ILE A 131 -4.62 -5.55 -11.49
CA ILE A 131 -4.16 -4.30 -12.12
C ILE A 131 -3.74 -3.28 -11.05
N SER A 132 -4.61 -2.96 -10.11
CA SER A 132 -4.34 -1.91 -9.11
C SER A 132 -3.14 -2.23 -8.24
N ARG A 133 -3.01 -3.49 -7.81
CA ARG A 133 -1.87 -3.94 -7.00
C ARG A 133 -0.57 -4.00 -7.79
N SER A 134 -0.62 -4.39 -9.06
CA SER A 134 0.57 -4.38 -9.92
C SER A 134 1.07 -2.96 -10.17
N LEU A 135 0.18 -2.01 -10.46
CA LEU A 135 0.55 -0.61 -10.63
C LEU A 135 1.14 -0.02 -9.34
N TYR A 136 0.51 -0.28 -8.20
CA TYR A 136 1.03 0.17 -6.90
C TYR A 136 2.40 -0.44 -6.59
N ALA A 137 2.60 -1.75 -6.79
CA ALA A 137 3.87 -2.41 -6.55
C ALA A 137 4.98 -1.90 -7.50
N ALA A 138 4.64 -1.64 -8.76
CA ALA A 138 5.57 -1.03 -9.72
C ALA A 138 5.98 0.39 -9.28
N LEU A 139 5.05 1.18 -8.72
CA LEU A 139 5.35 2.51 -8.15
C LEU A 139 6.26 2.40 -6.92
N VAL A 140 6.03 1.42 -6.04
CA VAL A 140 6.92 1.13 -4.90
C VAL A 140 8.34 0.83 -5.37
N LEU A 141 8.47 -0.01 -6.40
CA LEU A 141 9.75 -0.40 -6.96
C LEU A 141 10.44 0.75 -7.70
N TYR A 142 9.68 1.56 -8.46
CA TYR A 142 10.16 2.79 -9.08
C TYR A 142 10.69 3.80 -8.04
N SER A 143 9.91 4.04 -6.99
CA SER A 143 10.29 4.94 -5.89
C SER A 143 11.58 4.49 -5.20
N ALA A 144 11.71 3.19 -4.97
CA ALA A 144 12.92 2.59 -4.44
C ALA A 144 14.13 2.81 -5.37
N ALA A 145 13.94 2.58 -6.66
CA ALA A 145 15.02 2.74 -7.64
C ALA A 145 15.55 4.18 -7.69
N LYS A 146 14.68 5.19 -7.58
CA LYS A 146 15.09 6.61 -7.50
C LYS A 146 15.96 6.88 -6.27
N ILE A 147 15.62 6.29 -5.12
CA ILE A 147 16.41 6.43 -3.90
C ILE A 147 17.77 5.74 -4.05
N PHE A 148 17.77 4.49 -4.53
CA PHE A 148 19.01 3.75 -4.72
C PHE A 148 19.91 4.39 -5.78
N GLN A 149 19.32 5.05 -6.78
CA GLN A 149 20.06 5.89 -7.72
C GLN A 149 20.75 7.06 -6.99
N SER A 150 20.06 7.72 -6.07
CA SER A 150 20.64 8.84 -5.30
C SER A 150 21.64 8.37 -4.24
N LEU A 151 21.44 7.20 -3.63
CA LEU A 151 22.29 6.68 -2.55
C LEU A 151 23.51 5.93 -3.07
N LEU A 152 23.33 5.05 -4.06
CA LEU A 152 24.36 4.13 -4.54
C LEU A 152 24.97 4.56 -5.89
N GLY A 153 24.39 5.57 -6.53
CA GLY A 153 24.77 5.94 -7.90
C GLY A 153 24.40 4.89 -8.96
N TRP A 154 23.63 3.89 -8.59
CA TRP A 154 23.22 2.84 -9.52
C TRP A 154 22.19 3.37 -10.49
N PRO A 155 22.24 3.00 -11.78
CA PRO A 155 21.16 3.33 -12.69
C PRO A 155 19.85 2.68 -12.21
N ALA A 156 18.74 3.38 -12.36
CA ALA A 156 17.43 2.95 -11.83
C ALA A 156 17.05 1.53 -12.29
N TRP A 157 17.31 1.18 -13.56
CA TRP A 157 17.03 -0.15 -14.10
C TRP A 157 17.76 -1.28 -13.35
N LEU A 158 19.02 -1.04 -12.96
CA LEU A 158 19.81 -2.03 -12.20
C LEU A 158 19.23 -2.23 -10.80
N SER A 159 18.89 -1.13 -10.12
CA SER A 159 18.24 -1.18 -8.81
C SER A 159 16.94 -1.96 -8.87
N ILE A 160 16.08 -1.71 -9.87
CA ILE A 160 14.81 -2.43 -10.08
C ILE A 160 15.05 -3.94 -10.20
N ILE A 161 15.99 -4.35 -11.06
CA ILE A 161 16.30 -5.76 -11.30
C ILE A 161 16.85 -6.43 -10.04
N VAL A 162 17.84 -5.83 -9.37
CA VAL A 162 18.46 -6.42 -8.17
C VAL A 162 17.44 -6.60 -7.06
N ILE A 163 16.67 -5.56 -6.77
CA ILE A 163 15.68 -5.55 -5.71
C ILE A 163 14.60 -6.61 -5.96
N MET A 164 14.05 -6.65 -7.18
CA MET A 164 13.00 -7.60 -7.52
C MET A 164 13.51 -9.03 -7.47
N ASN A 165 14.73 -9.30 -7.93
CA ASN A 165 15.30 -10.65 -7.85
C ASN A 165 15.43 -11.12 -6.39
N ILE A 166 15.90 -10.27 -5.48
CA ILE A 166 15.96 -10.60 -4.04
C ILE A 166 14.57 -10.95 -3.51
N SER A 167 13.56 -10.11 -3.80
CA SER A 167 12.17 -10.33 -3.37
C SER A 167 11.57 -11.61 -3.96
N VAL A 168 11.79 -11.89 -5.25
CA VAL A 168 11.26 -13.09 -5.92
C VAL A 168 11.87 -14.36 -5.34
N VAL A 169 13.21 -14.43 -5.21
CA VAL A 169 13.89 -15.62 -4.67
C VAL A 169 13.43 -15.92 -3.25
N TYR A 170 13.31 -14.90 -2.43
CA TYR A 170 12.86 -15.01 -1.07
C TYR A 170 11.36 -15.46 -0.99
N SER A 171 10.48 -14.84 -1.77
CA SER A 171 9.05 -15.16 -1.79
C SER A 171 8.78 -16.56 -2.37
N PHE A 172 9.55 -16.98 -3.36
CA PHE A 172 9.48 -18.32 -3.95
C PHE A 172 9.83 -19.43 -2.96
N ALA A 173 10.84 -19.21 -2.10
CA ALA A 173 11.31 -20.20 -1.13
C ALA A 173 10.37 -20.31 0.09
N GLY A 174 9.64 -19.23 0.40
CA GLY A 174 8.86 -19.08 1.62
C GLY A 174 7.43 -19.57 1.56
N GLY A 175 6.47 -19.09 1.98
CA GLY A 175 5.03 -19.19 2.07
C GLY A 175 4.55 -18.17 3.09
N MET A 176 3.26 -18.06 3.33
CA MET A 176 2.70 -17.01 4.17
C MET A 176 3.32 -16.98 5.59
N ARG A 177 3.61 -18.14 6.18
CA ARG A 177 4.25 -18.22 7.50
C ARG A 177 5.63 -17.58 7.51
N THR A 178 6.46 -17.90 6.54
CA THR A 178 7.81 -17.36 6.40
C THR A 178 7.77 -15.86 6.15
N LEU A 179 6.83 -15.39 5.32
CA LEU A 179 6.63 -13.96 5.06
C LEU A 179 6.31 -13.19 6.34
N ILE A 180 5.38 -13.69 7.17
CA ILE A 180 4.97 -13.03 8.42
C ILE A 180 6.15 -12.93 9.41
N VAL A 181 6.94 -14.00 9.57
CA VAL A 181 8.11 -13.97 10.46
C VAL A 181 9.17 -13.00 9.94
N ALA A 182 9.46 -13.04 8.66
CA ALA A 182 10.43 -12.14 8.06
C ALA A 182 10.00 -10.67 8.09
N ASP A 183 8.71 -10.39 7.94
CA ASP A 183 8.17 -9.04 8.06
C ASP A 183 8.39 -8.46 9.47
N THR A 184 8.38 -9.32 10.49
CA THR A 184 8.74 -8.91 11.86
C THR A 184 10.20 -8.48 11.94
N VAL A 185 11.12 -9.24 11.34
CA VAL A 185 12.54 -8.89 11.28
C VAL A 185 12.76 -7.61 10.46
N LYS A 186 12.13 -7.51 9.30
CA LYS A 186 12.18 -6.30 8.45
C LYS A 186 11.70 -5.05 9.21
N THR A 187 10.65 -5.19 10.04
CA THR A 187 10.15 -4.07 10.86
C THR A 187 11.19 -3.58 11.86
N VAL A 188 11.99 -4.45 12.46
CA VAL A 188 13.09 -4.04 13.35
C VAL A 188 14.12 -3.19 12.61
N PHE A 189 14.54 -3.61 11.43
CA PHE A 189 15.50 -2.82 10.62
C PHE A 189 14.89 -1.50 10.14
N LEU A 190 13.61 -1.50 9.74
CA LEU A 190 12.90 -0.27 9.36
C LEU A 190 12.89 0.74 10.51
N MET A 191 12.58 0.29 11.74
CA MET A 191 12.60 1.16 12.91
C MET A 191 14.00 1.65 13.25
N ALA A 192 15.01 0.80 13.14
CA ALA A 192 16.40 1.20 13.36
C ALA A 192 16.82 2.35 12.43
N GLY A 193 16.49 2.27 11.14
CA GLY A 193 16.78 3.33 10.17
C GLY A 193 16.00 4.62 10.45
N LEU A 194 14.71 4.54 10.81
CA LEU A 194 13.91 5.70 11.19
C LEU A 194 14.51 6.41 12.41
N PHE A 195 14.81 5.66 13.47
CA PHE A 195 15.38 6.26 14.68
C PHE A 195 16.79 6.80 14.44
N CYS A 196 17.59 6.17 13.60
CA CYS A 196 18.88 6.69 13.18
C CYS A 196 18.75 8.07 12.51
N LEU A 197 17.81 8.22 11.56
CA LEU A 197 17.56 9.50 10.89
C LEU A 197 17.05 10.56 11.83
N LEU A 198 16.08 10.23 12.68
CA LEU A 198 15.53 11.14 13.67
C LEU A 198 16.61 11.62 14.65
N TRP A 199 17.44 10.71 15.14
CA TRP A 199 18.57 11.03 16.03
C TRP A 199 19.55 12.00 15.36
N LYS A 200 19.96 11.71 14.13
CA LYS A 200 20.91 12.56 13.41
C LYS A 200 20.37 13.94 13.12
N LEU A 201 19.11 14.05 12.73
CA LEU A 201 18.46 15.34 12.54
C LEU A 201 18.25 16.07 13.87
N ALA A 202 17.89 15.38 14.95
CA ALA A 202 17.77 15.97 16.28
C ALA A 202 19.10 16.59 16.73
N VAL A 203 20.22 15.89 16.53
CA VAL A 203 21.57 16.43 16.79
C VAL A 203 21.84 17.64 15.90
N ALA A 204 21.54 17.56 14.61
CA ALA A 204 21.80 18.64 13.65
C ALA A 204 21.01 19.93 13.97
N VAL A 205 19.81 19.82 14.54
CA VAL A 205 19.00 20.97 15.00
C VAL A 205 19.24 21.33 16.46
N GLY A 206 20.25 20.72 17.12
CA GLY A 206 20.62 20.99 18.51
C GLY A 206 19.53 20.61 19.53
N PHE A 207 18.69 19.58 19.23
CA PHE A 207 17.53 19.16 20.03
C PHE A 207 16.52 20.28 20.29
N ASN A 208 16.54 21.37 19.51
CA ASN A 208 15.63 22.49 19.67
C ASN A 208 14.33 22.28 18.89
N PHE A 209 13.53 21.32 19.33
CA PHE A 209 12.26 20.97 18.69
C PHE A 209 11.23 22.09 18.71
N SER A 210 11.28 22.98 19.71
CA SER A 210 10.40 24.15 19.77
C SER A 210 10.73 25.16 18.68
N ALA A 211 12.02 25.40 18.39
CA ALA A 211 12.42 26.25 17.27
C ALA A 211 12.04 25.67 15.91
N VAL A 212 12.16 24.35 15.73
CA VAL A 212 11.70 23.64 14.52
C VAL A 212 10.20 23.88 14.31
N TRP A 213 9.41 23.68 15.37
CA TRP A 213 7.96 23.86 15.28
C TRP A 213 7.56 25.31 15.03
N SER A 214 8.16 26.26 15.75
CA SER A 214 7.89 27.71 15.60
C SER A 214 8.26 28.21 14.21
N PHE A 215 9.40 27.77 13.67
CA PHE A 215 9.82 28.10 12.30
C PHE A 215 8.86 27.54 11.27
N ALA A 216 8.48 26.28 11.40
CA ALA A 216 7.54 25.65 10.50
C ALA A 216 6.14 26.28 10.57
N ALA A 217 5.70 26.70 11.78
CA ALA A 217 4.43 27.40 11.97
C ALA A 217 4.43 28.77 11.29
N ALA A 218 5.52 29.53 11.43
CA ALA A 218 5.67 30.82 10.77
C ALA A 218 5.63 30.74 9.23
N HIS A 219 5.94 29.57 8.66
CA HIS A 219 5.94 29.32 7.22
C HIS A 219 4.76 28.44 6.75
N ASN A 220 3.70 28.30 7.56
CA ASN A 220 2.52 27.46 7.24
C ASN A 220 2.82 25.97 6.98
N HIS A 221 3.91 25.42 7.53
CA HIS A 221 4.27 24.00 7.39
C HIS A 221 3.77 23.10 8.53
N THR A 222 3.02 23.65 9.49
CA THR A 222 2.38 22.88 10.56
C THR A 222 0.89 22.64 10.26
N LEU A 223 0.07 22.61 11.29
CA LEU A 223 -1.39 22.46 11.20
C LEU A 223 -2.13 23.82 11.17
N GLY A 224 -1.45 24.91 10.85
CA GLY A 224 -2.02 26.26 10.82
C GLY A 224 -3.23 26.41 9.89
N ALA A 225 -3.29 25.62 8.84
CA ALA A 225 -4.43 25.59 7.92
C ALA A 225 -5.76 25.25 8.62
N LEU A 226 -5.75 24.57 9.78
CA LEU A 226 -6.96 24.28 10.57
C LEU A 226 -7.68 25.56 11.04
N GLY A 227 -7.00 26.69 11.12
CA GLY A 227 -7.58 28.00 11.47
C GLY A 227 -8.10 28.80 10.28
N THR A 228 -7.98 28.31 9.05
CA THR A 228 -8.37 29.04 7.84
C THR A 228 -9.73 28.62 7.30
N ALA A 229 -10.48 29.55 6.70
CA ALA A 229 -11.74 29.23 6.05
C ALA A 229 -11.57 28.28 4.85
N GLU A 230 -10.43 28.33 4.17
CA GLU A 230 -10.10 27.46 3.04
C GLU A 230 -10.07 25.98 3.44
N PHE A 231 -9.62 25.66 4.65
CA PHE A 231 -9.61 24.28 5.13
C PHE A 231 -11.02 23.68 5.22
N TYR A 232 -12.04 24.47 5.47
CA TYR A 232 -13.44 24.03 5.56
C TYR A 232 -14.20 24.19 4.25
N SER A 233 -13.54 24.67 3.20
CA SER A 233 -14.15 24.85 1.88
C SER A 233 -14.47 23.51 1.21
N PHE A 234 -15.56 23.48 0.43
CA PHE A 234 -15.91 22.37 -0.48
C PHE A 234 -15.30 22.52 -1.88
N ASP A 235 -14.45 23.51 -2.11
CA ASP A 235 -13.79 23.71 -3.40
C ASP A 235 -12.92 22.48 -3.75
N PRO A 236 -13.22 21.76 -4.84
CA PRO A 236 -12.47 20.58 -5.25
C PRO A 236 -11.05 20.88 -5.75
N HIS A 237 -10.75 22.14 -6.06
CA HIS A 237 -9.42 22.57 -6.50
C HIS A 237 -8.45 22.80 -5.35
N LEU A 238 -8.93 22.97 -4.13
CA LEU A 238 -8.06 23.02 -2.96
C LEU A 238 -7.46 21.64 -2.68
N ARG A 239 -6.14 21.60 -2.56
CA ARG A 239 -5.37 20.36 -2.46
C ARG A 239 -5.81 19.49 -1.28
N LEU A 240 -5.91 20.07 -0.09
CA LEU A 240 -6.30 19.40 1.15
C LEU A 240 -7.30 20.27 1.93
N THR A 241 -8.52 19.79 2.06
CA THR A 241 -9.56 20.36 2.92
C THR A 241 -10.02 19.32 3.94
N LEU A 242 -10.75 19.73 4.96
CA LEU A 242 -11.37 18.81 5.93
C LEU A 242 -12.16 17.70 5.22
N TRP A 243 -12.94 18.05 4.21
CA TRP A 243 -13.82 17.12 3.47
C TRP A 243 -13.01 16.10 2.66
N VAL A 244 -11.95 16.55 2.02
CA VAL A 244 -10.99 15.70 1.31
C VAL A 244 -10.35 14.69 2.27
N LEU A 245 -9.84 15.16 3.41
CA LEU A 245 -9.18 14.30 4.40
C LEU A 245 -10.15 13.33 5.06
N LEU A 246 -11.36 13.78 5.43
CA LEU A 246 -12.40 12.91 6.00
C LEU A 246 -12.84 11.83 5.02
N PHE A 247 -13.09 12.20 3.77
CA PHE A 247 -13.46 11.25 2.73
C PHE A 247 -12.40 10.18 2.56
N TYR A 248 -11.13 10.59 2.45
CA TYR A 248 -10.01 9.68 2.29
C TYR A 248 -9.79 8.80 3.54
N ALA A 249 -9.91 9.39 4.73
CA ALA A 249 -9.78 8.69 6.00
C ALA A 249 -10.87 7.63 6.23
N ILE A 250 -12.09 7.83 5.72
CA ILE A 250 -13.18 6.87 5.81
C ILE A 250 -13.04 5.78 4.74
N THR A 251 -12.82 6.19 3.50
CA THR A 251 -12.87 5.25 2.37
C THR A 251 -11.68 4.32 2.30
N THR A 252 -10.49 4.76 2.70
CA THR A 252 -9.27 3.94 2.60
C THR A 252 -9.30 2.72 3.52
N PRO A 253 -9.61 2.79 4.84
CA PRO A 253 -9.73 1.59 5.65
C PRO A 253 -10.87 0.67 5.17
N LEU A 254 -11.99 1.24 4.69
CA LEU A 254 -13.08 0.44 4.12
C LEU A 254 -12.60 -0.33 2.88
N ALA A 255 -11.88 0.30 1.97
CA ALA A 255 -11.32 -0.34 0.79
C ALA A 255 -10.28 -1.42 1.18
N ASN A 256 -9.35 -1.09 2.07
CA ASN A 256 -8.30 -2.01 2.50
C ASN A 256 -8.85 -3.30 3.13
N TYR A 257 -9.84 -3.20 4.02
CA TYR A 257 -10.40 -4.38 4.69
C TYR A 257 -11.59 -5.01 3.96
N GLY A 258 -12.21 -4.28 3.03
CA GLY A 258 -13.36 -4.76 2.25
C GLY A 258 -13.01 -5.36 0.90
N THR A 259 -11.88 -4.97 0.30
CA THR A 259 -11.59 -5.30 -1.10
C THR A 259 -10.16 -5.76 -1.36
N ASP A 260 -9.21 -5.48 -0.45
CA ASP A 260 -7.81 -5.79 -0.68
C ASP A 260 -7.44 -7.18 -0.15
N GLN A 261 -7.15 -8.09 -1.07
CA GLN A 261 -6.75 -9.46 -0.74
C GLN A 261 -5.53 -9.53 0.18
N LEU A 262 -4.57 -8.60 0.03
CA LEU A 262 -3.36 -8.62 0.85
C LEU A 262 -3.69 -8.51 2.34
N PHE A 263 -4.62 -7.63 2.71
CA PHE A 263 -5.05 -7.47 4.10
C PHE A 263 -5.95 -8.61 4.54
N LEU A 264 -6.92 -9.01 3.72
CA LEU A 264 -7.83 -10.09 4.05
C LEU A 264 -7.06 -11.40 4.25
N GLN A 265 -6.13 -11.74 3.37
CA GLN A 265 -5.32 -12.95 3.47
C GLN A 265 -4.53 -13.00 4.77
N LYS A 266 -3.91 -11.89 5.20
CA LYS A 266 -3.19 -11.81 6.47
C LYS A 266 -4.12 -11.92 7.69
N VAL A 267 -5.31 -11.37 7.62
CA VAL A 267 -6.31 -11.52 8.69
C VAL A 267 -6.75 -12.98 8.83
N LEU A 268 -6.98 -13.68 7.72
CA LEU A 268 -7.42 -15.07 7.69
C LEU A 268 -6.37 -16.09 8.16
N VAL A 269 -5.11 -15.67 8.32
CA VAL A 269 -4.01 -16.50 8.87
C VAL A 269 -4.13 -16.68 10.39
N THR A 270 -4.90 -15.85 11.09
CA THR A 270 -5.09 -15.93 12.53
C THR A 270 -6.03 -17.08 12.92
N ASP A 271 -5.88 -17.58 14.15
CA ASP A 271 -6.64 -18.72 14.68
C ASP A 271 -8.10 -18.41 15.05
N SER A 272 -8.42 -17.13 15.28
CA SER A 272 -9.74 -16.72 15.75
C SER A 272 -10.10 -15.30 15.33
N TYR A 273 -11.41 -15.00 15.28
CA TYR A 273 -11.92 -13.64 15.05
C TYR A 273 -11.32 -12.62 16.03
N ARG A 274 -11.18 -12.99 17.31
CA ARG A 274 -10.59 -12.11 18.32
C ARG A 274 -9.12 -11.84 18.04
N SER A 275 -8.37 -12.83 17.60
CA SER A 275 -6.97 -12.68 17.17
C SER A 275 -6.87 -11.80 15.92
N ALA A 276 -7.78 -11.94 14.98
CA ALA A 276 -7.86 -11.08 13.79
C ALA A 276 -8.08 -9.61 14.17
N VAL A 277 -9.04 -9.33 15.07
CA VAL A 277 -9.26 -7.96 15.60
C VAL A 277 -8.00 -7.42 16.27
N LYS A 278 -7.36 -8.22 17.15
CA LYS A 278 -6.10 -7.81 17.82
C LYS A 278 -5.00 -7.51 16.82
N ALA A 279 -4.83 -8.32 15.78
CA ALA A 279 -3.84 -8.08 14.73
C ALA A 279 -4.08 -6.75 14.00
N ILE A 280 -5.31 -6.46 13.60
CA ILE A 280 -5.67 -5.19 12.95
C ILE A 280 -5.42 -4.00 13.87
N LEU A 281 -5.82 -4.10 15.14
CA LEU A 281 -5.60 -3.02 16.12
C LEU A 281 -4.12 -2.80 16.38
N THR A 282 -3.33 -3.87 16.53
CA THR A 282 -1.86 -3.78 16.71
C THR A 282 -1.23 -3.05 15.52
N LYS A 283 -1.57 -3.45 14.29
CA LYS A 283 -1.11 -2.76 13.08
C LYS A 283 -1.49 -1.28 13.10
N THR A 284 -2.72 -0.96 13.43
CA THR A 284 -3.27 0.39 13.33
C THR A 284 -2.66 1.32 14.39
N LEU A 285 -2.57 0.84 15.63
CA LEU A 285 -1.99 1.60 16.73
C LEU A 285 -0.48 1.80 16.58
N ALA A 286 0.24 0.84 15.99
CA ALA A 286 1.66 1.00 15.66
C ALA A 286 1.86 1.97 14.46
N ALA A 287 1.00 1.91 13.45
CA ALA A 287 1.13 2.72 12.25
C ALA A 287 0.98 4.22 12.50
N LEU A 288 0.10 4.64 13.42
CA LEU A 288 -0.17 6.05 13.69
C LEU A 288 1.07 6.82 14.18
N PRO A 289 1.71 6.46 15.31
CA PRO A 289 2.87 7.21 15.79
C PRO A 289 4.04 7.15 14.80
N ILE A 290 4.25 6.00 14.14
CA ILE A 290 5.35 5.86 13.18
C ILE A 290 5.10 6.74 11.94
N SER A 291 3.88 6.81 11.44
CA SER A 291 3.53 7.71 10.34
C SER A 291 3.78 9.17 10.73
N LEU A 292 3.35 9.60 11.92
CA LEU A 292 3.59 10.95 12.43
C LEU A 292 5.09 11.27 12.56
N LEU A 293 5.91 10.29 12.97
CA LEU A 293 7.37 10.45 13.05
C LEU A 293 8.00 10.67 11.65
N PHE A 294 7.48 10.00 10.60
CA PHE A 294 7.96 10.25 9.23
C PHE A 294 7.58 11.63 8.70
N TYR A 295 6.37 12.13 9.01
CA TYR A 295 6.02 13.52 8.68
C TYR A 295 6.88 14.51 9.48
N TYR A 296 7.14 14.22 10.76
CA TYR A 296 8.01 15.04 11.57
C TYR A 296 9.46 15.05 11.10
N LEU A 297 9.95 13.92 10.57
CA LEU A 297 11.26 13.83 9.90
C LEU A 297 11.35 14.85 8.74
N GLY A 298 10.29 14.96 7.93
CA GLY A 298 10.21 15.98 6.87
C GLY A 298 10.24 17.41 7.38
N LEU A 299 9.61 17.66 8.52
CA LEU A 299 9.64 18.98 9.17
C LEU A 299 11.04 19.33 9.69
N LEU A 300 11.75 18.35 10.26
CA LEU A 300 13.15 18.51 10.67
C LEU A 300 14.05 18.81 9.47
N LEU A 301 13.84 18.14 8.33
CA LEU A 301 14.56 18.40 7.08
C LEU A 301 14.23 19.80 6.54
N TYR A 302 12.95 20.24 6.64
CA TYR A 302 12.53 21.58 6.24
C TYR A 302 13.26 22.66 7.05
N TYR A 303 13.30 22.53 8.37
CA TYR A 303 14.04 23.44 9.24
C TYR A 303 15.54 23.41 8.95
N TYR A 304 16.12 22.22 8.81
CA TYR A 304 17.54 22.04 8.55
C TYR A 304 17.99 22.76 7.28
N TYR A 305 17.27 22.57 6.16
CA TYR A 305 17.65 23.14 4.87
C TYR A 305 17.21 24.59 4.66
N ASN A 306 16.17 25.07 5.31
CA ASN A 306 15.68 26.43 5.09
C ASN A 306 16.07 27.43 6.18
N ARG A 307 16.55 26.94 7.34
CA ARG A 307 16.97 27.81 8.44
C ARG A 307 18.46 27.72 8.77
N LEU A 308 19.01 26.51 8.79
CA LEU A 308 20.40 26.26 9.19
C LEU A 308 21.36 26.17 8.00
N ASN A 309 20.87 25.71 6.87
CA ASN A 309 21.62 25.55 5.63
C ASN A 309 20.84 26.15 4.45
N SER A 310 21.36 25.99 3.24
CA SER A 310 20.62 26.34 2.02
C SER A 310 20.04 25.08 1.38
N PRO A 311 18.81 25.14 0.84
CA PRO A 311 18.25 24.04 0.07
C PRO A 311 19.17 23.65 -1.08
N PRO A 312 19.43 22.37 -1.30
CA PRO A 312 20.29 21.93 -2.39
C PRO A 312 19.62 22.24 -3.75
N PRO A 313 20.32 22.92 -4.67
CA PRO A 313 19.74 23.29 -5.95
C PRO A 313 19.39 22.06 -6.80
N GLY A 314 18.18 22.08 -7.41
CA GLY A 314 17.72 21.01 -8.29
C GLY A 314 17.31 19.69 -7.61
N VAL A 315 17.29 19.62 -6.27
CA VAL A 315 16.83 18.44 -5.54
C VAL A 315 15.31 18.51 -5.34
N THR A 316 14.60 17.50 -5.82
CA THR A 316 13.15 17.40 -5.62
C THR A 316 12.80 17.07 -4.16
N PRO A 317 11.60 17.43 -3.68
CA PRO A 317 11.16 17.10 -2.32
C PRO A 317 11.26 15.61 -1.97
N ASP A 318 10.95 14.72 -2.92
CA ASP A 318 11.07 13.28 -2.73
C ASP A 318 12.54 12.79 -2.65
N ALA A 319 13.49 13.57 -3.16
CA ALA A 319 14.93 13.25 -3.10
C ALA A 319 15.64 13.89 -1.91
N ILE A 320 14.98 14.79 -1.14
CA ILE A 320 15.62 15.57 -0.07
C ILE A 320 16.17 14.67 1.05
N LEU A 321 15.45 13.60 1.39
CA LEU A 321 15.90 12.64 2.38
C LEU A 321 17.16 11.91 1.91
N GLY A 322 17.19 11.46 0.66
CA GLY A 322 18.36 10.83 0.05
C GLY A 322 19.57 11.76 0.03
N HIS A 323 19.35 13.03 -0.29
CA HIS A 323 20.40 14.06 -0.22
C HIS A 323 20.96 14.20 1.19
N PHE A 324 20.10 14.25 2.22
CA PHE A 324 20.54 14.32 3.62
C PHE A 324 21.36 13.09 4.02
N ILE A 325 20.90 11.90 3.66
CA ILE A 325 21.63 10.65 3.94
C ILE A 325 23.03 10.70 3.33
N ASN A 326 23.13 11.14 2.08
CA ASN A 326 24.38 11.15 1.33
C ASN A 326 25.42 12.15 1.85
N HIS A 327 24.99 13.29 2.38
CA HIS A 327 25.93 14.37 2.70
C HIS A 327 26.15 14.54 4.22
N HIS A 328 25.29 13.96 5.07
CA HIS A 328 25.31 14.24 6.49
C HIS A 328 25.39 13.01 7.39
N LEU A 329 25.34 11.79 6.83
CA LEU A 329 25.54 10.55 7.59
C LEU A 329 26.96 10.02 7.42
N ALA A 330 27.59 9.68 8.55
CA ALA A 330 28.87 8.97 8.56
C ALA A 330 28.64 7.44 8.62
N PRO A 331 29.54 6.64 8.03
CA PRO A 331 29.46 5.18 8.15
C PRO A 331 29.42 4.71 9.62
N PRO A 332 28.68 3.64 9.97
CA PRO A 332 27.88 2.77 9.10
C PRO A 332 26.41 3.19 8.93
N LEU A 333 26.04 4.44 9.24
CA LEU A 333 24.65 4.89 9.26
C LEU A 333 23.98 4.89 7.88
N PRO A 334 24.63 5.29 6.78
CA PRO A 334 24.06 5.15 5.43
C PRO A 334 23.66 3.71 5.13
N GLY A 335 24.47 2.73 5.51
CA GLY A 335 24.18 1.31 5.36
C GLY A 335 22.94 0.87 6.15
N ILE A 336 22.78 1.32 7.41
CA ILE A 336 21.62 1.02 8.25
C ILE A 336 20.34 1.59 7.63
N VAL A 337 20.37 2.84 7.15
CA VAL A 337 19.20 3.47 6.52
C VAL A 337 18.87 2.81 5.18
N THR A 338 19.89 2.44 4.40
CA THR A 338 19.70 1.68 3.15
C THR A 338 19.02 0.34 3.42
N VAL A 339 19.43 -0.38 4.45
CA VAL A 339 18.78 -1.62 4.90
C VAL A 339 17.35 -1.39 5.35
N ALA A 340 17.07 -0.30 6.07
CA ALA A 340 15.72 0.04 6.48
C ALA A 340 14.78 0.28 5.28
N MET A 341 15.28 0.95 4.25
CA MET A 341 14.54 1.17 3.00
C MET A 341 14.33 -0.14 2.23
N LEU A 342 15.36 -1.00 2.14
CA LEU A 342 15.24 -2.34 1.56
C LEU A 342 14.19 -3.16 2.31
N ALA A 343 14.22 -3.14 3.64
CA ALA A 343 13.29 -3.88 4.49
C ALA A 343 11.83 -3.44 4.27
N ALA A 344 11.58 -2.12 4.23
CA ALA A 344 10.27 -1.55 3.96
C ALA A 344 9.72 -1.98 2.59
N MET A 345 10.56 -1.91 1.57
CA MET A 345 10.19 -2.28 0.21
C MET A 345 9.93 -3.77 0.07
N MET A 346 10.85 -4.62 0.54
CA MET A 346 10.71 -6.08 0.47
C MET A 346 9.42 -6.53 1.15
N ALA A 347 9.08 -5.99 2.33
CA ALA A 347 7.85 -6.36 3.04
C ALA A 347 6.58 -6.07 2.22
N SER A 348 6.55 -4.95 1.51
CA SER A 348 5.43 -4.57 0.63
C SER A 348 5.41 -5.41 -0.65
N LEU A 349 6.55 -5.60 -1.32
CA LEU A 349 6.64 -6.36 -2.57
C LEU A 349 6.34 -7.85 -2.37
N ASP A 350 6.95 -8.49 -1.37
CA ASP A 350 6.78 -9.92 -1.10
C ASP A 350 5.32 -10.25 -0.80
N SER A 351 4.67 -9.43 0.02
CA SER A 351 3.26 -9.58 0.35
C SER A 351 2.36 -9.36 -0.86
N THR A 352 2.72 -8.39 -1.72
CA THR A 352 1.99 -8.12 -2.96
C THR A 352 2.14 -9.26 -3.95
N ILE A 353 3.34 -9.76 -4.20
CA ILE A 353 3.59 -10.90 -5.11
C ILE A 353 2.83 -12.13 -4.63
N ASN A 354 2.83 -12.40 -3.32
CA ASN A 354 2.08 -13.52 -2.75
C ASN A 354 0.56 -13.36 -2.97
N ALA A 355 0.00 -12.16 -2.74
CA ALA A 355 -1.42 -11.89 -2.95
C ALA A 355 -1.81 -11.98 -4.44
N LEU A 356 -1.00 -11.43 -5.36
CA LEU A 356 -1.20 -11.55 -6.80
C LEU A 356 -1.18 -13.01 -7.25
N SER A 357 -0.20 -13.79 -6.79
CA SER A 357 -0.09 -15.22 -7.08
C SER A 357 -1.28 -16.00 -6.53
N THR A 358 -1.75 -15.66 -5.33
CA THR A 358 -2.94 -16.31 -4.73
C THR A 358 -4.19 -16.06 -5.58
N ILE A 359 -4.48 -14.79 -5.89
CA ILE A 359 -5.68 -14.43 -6.67
C ILE A 359 -5.63 -15.05 -8.06
N PHE A 360 -4.48 -14.96 -8.74
CA PHE A 360 -4.37 -15.56 -10.07
C PHE A 360 -4.54 -17.09 -10.03
N THR A 361 -3.95 -17.76 -9.02
CA THR A 361 -4.08 -19.22 -8.85
C THR A 361 -5.53 -19.62 -8.58
N ILE A 362 -6.18 -18.99 -7.59
CA ILE A 362 -7.48 -19.42 -7.08
C ILE A 362 -8.64 -18.92 -7.96
N ASP A 363 -8.60 -17.63 -8.33
CA ASP A 363 -9.74 -16.98 -8.98
C ASP A 363 -9.72 -17.10 -10.50
N ILE A 364 -8.56 -17.38 -11.11
CA ILE A 364 -8.42 -17.55 -12.55
C ILE A 364 -8.12 -19.01 -12.90
N VAL A 365 -6.97 -19.53 -12.46
CA VAL A 365 -6.51 -20.85 -12.95
C VAL A 365 -7.37 -21.99 -12.41
N GLU A 366 -7.59 -22.04 -11.10
CA GLU A 366 -8.41 -23.09 -10.47
C GLU A 366 -9.88 -22.94 -10.88
N ARG A 367 -10.42 -21.73 -10.81
CA ARG A 367 -11.83 -21.47 -11.10
C ARG A 367 -12.23 -21.79 -12.53
N PHE A 368 -11.38 -21.56 -13.51
CA PHE A 368 -11.64 -21.83 -14.93
C PHE A 368 -11.00 -23.12 -15.42
N HIS A 369 -10.43 -23.94 -14.53
CA HIS A 369 -9.78 -25.21 -14.87
C HIS A 369 -8.74 -25.08 -16.00
N VAL A 370 -8.00 -23.96 -16.03
CA VAL A 370 -6.99 -23.66 -17.07
C VAL A 370 -5.89 -24.72 -17.07
N VAL A 371 -5.54 -25.27 -15.90
CA VAL A 371 -4.61 -26.40 -15.77
C VAL A 371 -5.41 -27.64 -15.39
N PRO A 372 -5.32 -28.76 -16.15
CA PRO A 372 -6.02 -29.99 -15.84
C PRO A 372 -5.68 -30.48 -14.42
N ALA A 373 -6.72 -30.99 -13.73
CA ALA A 373 -6.57 -31.53 -12.37
C ALA A 373 -5.50 -32.65 -12.36
N GLY A 374 -4.56 -32.58 -11.42
CA GLY A 374 -3.49 -33.57 -11.24
C GLY A 374 -2.17 -33.31 -11.98
N ARG A 375 -2.10 -32.32 -12.91
CA ARG A 375 -0.82 -31.98 -13.57
C ARG A 375 0.13 -31.14 -12.72
N LEU A 376 -0.40 -30.21 -11.93
CA LEU A 376 0.36 -29.36 -11.02
C LEU A 376 -0.42 -29.16 -9.73
N SER A 377 0.23 -29.25 -8.59
CA SER A 377 -0.40 -28.88 -7.33
C SER A 377 -0.56 -27.35 -7.25
N LEU A 378 -1.67 -26.87 -6.69
CA LEU A 378 -1.97 -25.44 -6.57
C LEU A 378 -0.83 -24.65 -5.91
N HIS A 379 -0.12 -25.25 -4.95
CA HIS A 379 1.03 -24.59 -4.31
C HIS A 379 2.24 -24.48 -5.24
N ALA A 380 2.51 -25.48 -6.09
CA ALA A 380 3.57 -25.42 -7.08
C ALA A 380 3.27 -24.36 -8.15
N LEU A 381 2.01 -24.26 -8.58
CA LEU A 381 1.55 -23.22 -9.49
C LEU A 381 1.71 -21.84 -8.87
N GLY A 382 1.29 -21.65 -7.60
CA GLY A 382 1.46 -20.38 -6.89
C GLY A 382 2.93 -19.93 -6.80
N ARG A 383 3.84 -20.90 -6.57
CA ARG A 383 5.28 -20.64 -6.60
C ARG A 383 5.78 -20.17 -7.97
N SER A 384 5.38 -20.87 -9.05
CA SER A 384 5.76 -20.47 -10.42
C SER A 384 5.23 -19.08 -10.78
N LEU A 385 4.01 -18.76 -10.36
CA LEU A 385 3.40 -17.44 -10.57
C LEU A 385 4.13 -16.33 -9.81
N THR A 386 4.81 -16.62 -8.69
CA THR A 386 5.67 -15.65 -8.00
C THR A 386 6.76 -15.11 -8.93
N ILE A 387 7.38 -15.99 -9.74
CA ILE A 387 8.40 -15.57 -10.72
C ILE A 387 7.77 -14.73 -11.84
N ILE A 388 6.64 -15.17 -12.37
CA ILE A 388 5.94 -14.46 -13.45
C ILE A 388 5.54 -13.05 -13.00
N TRP A 389 4.96 -12.92 -11.82
CA TRP A 389 4.62 -11.61 -11.27
C TRP A 389 5.86 -10.75 -11.00
N GLY A 390 6.97 -11.33 -10.57
CA GLY A 390 8.24 -10.62 -10.46
C GLY A 390 8.69 -10.00 -11.78
N VAL A 391 8.61 -10.75 -12.89
CA VAL A 391 8.92 -10.24 -14.23
C VAL A 391 7.96 -9.13 -14.65
N VAL A 392 6.65 -9.32 -14.45
CA VAL A 392 5.62 -8.32 -14.80
C VAL A 392 5.84 -7.02 -14.04
N LEU A 393 6.06 -7.09 -12.73
CA LEU A 393 6.29 -5.91 -11.89
C LEU A 393 7.60 -5.20 -12.25
N THR A 394 8.65 -5.96 -12.58
CA THR A 394 9.91 -5.40 -13.10
C THR A 394 9.67 -4.62 -14.39
N ALA A 395 8.97 -5.22 -15.35
CA ALA A 395 8.67 -4.56 -16.63
C ALA A 395 7.85 -3.28 -16.43
N LEU A 396 6.82 -3.31 -15.59
CA LEU A 396 6.01 -2.13 -15.28
C LEU A 396 6.85 -1.02 -14.63
N ALA A 397 7.72 -1.35 -13.67
CA ALA A 397 8.59 -0.37 -13.03
C ALA A 397 9.62 0.23 -14.00
N LEU A 398 10.17 -0.55 -14.93
CA LEU A 398 11.05 -0.06 -15.99
C LEU A 398 10.34 0.90 -16.94
N VAL A 399 9.09 0.60 -17.33
CA VAL A 399 8.26 1.52 -18.14
C VAL A 399 8.04 2.83 -17.38
N MET A 400 7.71 2.77 -16.07
CA MET A 400 7.57 3.98 -15.25
C MET A 400 8.86 4.79 -15.17
N THR A 401 10.02 4.14 -15.13
CA THR A 401 11.30 4.83 -15.13
C THR A 401 11.55 5.58 -16.43
N ALA A 402 11.11 5.00 -17.56
CA ALA A 402 11.27 5.63 -18.87
C ALA A 402 10.29 6.79 -19.11
N THR A 403 9.10 6.76 -18.49
CA THR A 403 8.03 7.75 -18.71
C THR A 403 7.88 8.77 -17.58
N GLY A 404 8.33 8.43 -16.36
CA GLY A 404 8.03 9.16 -15.12
C GLY A 404 8.78 10.48 -14.92
N GLU A 405 9.81 10.79 -15.75
CA GLU A 405 10.59 12.04 -15.61
C GLU A 405 9.83 13.29 -16.09
N SER A 406 8.71 13.11 -16.78
CA SER A 406 7.89 14.21 -17.32
C SER A 406 6.72 14.66 -16.44
N VAL A 407 6.49 14.00 -15.28
CA VAL A 407 5.32 14.27 -14.44
C VAL A 407 5.73 15.04 -13.19
N GLU A 408 5.28 16.28 -13.06
CA GLU A 408 5.48 17.17 -11.88
C GLU A 408 4.69 16.69 -10.63
N THR A 409 4.27 15.45 -10.60
CA THR A 409 3.40 14.88 -9.57
C THR A 409 4.24 14.17 -8.53
N THR A 410 3.93 14.37 -7.24
CA THR A 410 4.63 13.67 -6.16
C THR A 410 4.29 12.17 -6.17
N ILE A 411 5.20 11.34 -5.65
CA ILE A 411 4.97 9.89 -5.49
C ILE A 411 3.72 9.63 -4.62
N ALA A 412 3.47 10.47 -3.61
CA ALA A 412 2.28 10.38 -2.78
C ALA A 412 0.99 10.54 -3.59
N GLU A 413 0.92 11.54 -4.45
CA GLU A 413 -0.24 11.82 -5.30
C GLU A 413 -0.48 10.68 -6.29
N LEU A 414 0.57 10.19 -6.96
CA LEU A 414 0.48 9.03 -7.86
C LEU A 414 -0.06 7.79 -7.15
N SER A 415 0.40 7.53 -5.92
CA SER A 415 -0.05 6.37 -5.15
C SER A 415 -1.54 6.42 -4.84
N VAL A 416 -2.09 7.61 -4.56
CA VAL A 416 -3.52 7.80 -4.28
C VAL A 416 -4.35 7.66 -5.54
N ILE A 417 -3.93 8.29 -6.65
CA ILE A 417 -4.64 8.24 -7.93
C ILE A 417 -4.77 6.77 -8.40
N TRP A 418 -3.69 5.99 -8.32
CA TRP A 418 -3.72 4.59 -8.78
C TRP A 418 -4.43 3.65 -7.82
N SER A 419 -4.44 3.98 -6.53
CA SER A 419 -5.24 3.26 -5.53
C SER A 419 -6.74 3.50 -5.66
N SER A 420 -7.17 4.47 -6.45
CA SER A 420 -8.58 4.82 -6.61
C SER A 420 -9.44 3.69 -7.23
N LEU A 421 -8.82 2.74 -7.97
CA LEU A 421 -9.50 1.54 -8.46
C LEU A 421 -10.13 0.70 -7.33
N TRP A 422 -9.56 0.72 -6.12
CA TRP A 422 -10.13 -0.01 -4.97
C TRP A 422 -11.49 0.53 -4.54
N GLY A 423 -11.74 1.82 -4.77
CA GLY A 423 -13.04 2.41 -4.46
C GLY A 423 -14.17 1.93 -5.37
N VAL A 424 -13.87 1.66 -6.65
CA VAL A 424 -14.83 1.04 -7.57
C VAL A 424 -15.27 -0.32 -7.04
N LEU A 425 -14.30 -1.14 -6.63
CA LEU A 425 -14.57 -2.46 -6.06
C LEU A 425 -15.30 -2.35 -4.70
N LEU A 426 -14.94 -1.36 -3.88
CA LEU A 426 -15.61 -1.08 -2.61
C LEU A 426 -17.09 -0.80 -2.80
N MET A 427 -17.48 0.00 -3.81
CA MET A 427 -18.89 0.30 -4.08
C MET A 427 -19.67 -0.97 -4.40
N VAL A 428 -19.10 -1.89 -5.18
CA VAL A 428 -19.76 -3.17 -5.51
C VAL A 428 -19.87 -4.09 -4.28
N VAL A 429 -18.82 -4.18 -3.47
CA VAL A 429 -18.84 -4.99 -2.23
C VAL A 429 -19.85 -4.42 -1.23
N LEU A 430 -19.87 -3.11 -0.99
CA LEU A 430 -20.84 -2.48 -0.10
C LEU A 430 -22.27 -2.66 -0.61
N GLY A 431 -22.49 -2.48 -1.92
CA GLY A 431 -23.77 -2.75 -2.56
C GLY A 431 -24.23 -4.19 -2.34
N GLY A 432 -23.33 -5.16 -2.46
CA GLY A 432 -23.61 -6.58 -2.20
C GLY A 432 -23.96 -6.87 -0.75
N ILE A 433 -23.24 -6.28 0.20
CA ILE A 433 -23.41 -6.50 1.64
C ILE A 433 -24.73 -5.85 2.14
N PHE A 434 -24.98 -4.60 1.77
CA PHE A 434 -26.07 -3.83 2.35
C PHE A 434 -27.41 -3.92 1.59
N THR A 435 -27.43 -4.44 0.36
CA THR A 435 -28.65 -4.54 -0.43
C THR A 435 -28.99 -5.97 -0.82
N ARG A 436 -30.27 -6.25 -1.08
CA ARG A 436 -30.75 -7.55 -1.57
C ARG A 436 -31.17 -7.52 -3.03
N TRP A 437 -31.44 -6.32 -3.57
CA TRP A 437 -32.04 -6.13 -4.89
C TRP A 437 -31.02 -5.89 -6.01
N ILE A 438 -29.75 -5.62 -5.67
CA ILE A 438 -28.69 -5.48 -6.67
C ILE A 438 -28.43 -6.85 -7.32
N THR A 439 -28.48 -6.86 -8.66
CA THR A 439 -28.32 -8.07 -9.48
C THR A 439 -26.86 -8.28 -9.88
N GLY A 440 -26.50 -9.53 -10.19
CA GLY A 440 -25.15 -9.86 -10.63
C GLY A 440 -24.77 -9.22 -11.98
N ARG A 441 -25.76 -9.05 -12.89
CA ARG A 441 -25.54 -8.34 -14.16
C ARG A 441 -25.24 -6.87 -13.93
N ALA A 442 -25.98 -6.22 -13.03
CA ALA A 442 -25.76 -4.82 -12.67
C ALA A 442 -24.40 -4.61 -12.02
N ALA A 443 -23.98 -5.50 -11.12
CA ALA A 443 -22.67 -5.44 -10.48
C ALA A 443 -21.53 -5.57 -11.50
N ALA A 444 -21.62 -6.51 -12.45
CA ALA A 444 -20.59 -6.68 -13.48
C ALA A 444 -20.50 -5.48 -14.42
N ILE A 445 -21.63 -4.94 -14.91
CA ILE A 445 -21.66 -3.75 -15.78
C ILE A 445 -21.10 -2.54 -15.03
N ALA A 446 -21.55 -2.30 -13.80
CA ALA A 446 -21.11 -1.17 -12.98
C ALA A 446 -19.60 -1.23 -12.72
N LEU A 447 -19.08 -2.42 -12.41
CA LEU A 447 -17.65 -2.64 -12.20
C LEU A 447 -16.84 -2.34 -13.47
N SER A 448 -17.30 -2.82 -14.64
CA SER A 448 -16.65 -2.55 -15.93
C SER A 448 -16.61 -1.06 -16.27
N VAL A 449 -17.73 -0.36 -16.13
CA VAL A 449 -17.82 1.09 -16.38
C VAL A 449 -16.94 1.86 -15.39
N GLY A 450 -16.99 1.51 -14.10
CA GLY A 450 -16.20 2.14 -13.06
C GLY A 450 -14.68 1.99 -13.30
N ILE A 451 -14.22 0.81 -13.70
CA ILE A 451 -12.82 0.57 -14.06
C ILE A 451 -12.38 1.50 -15.18
N VAL A 452 -13.14 1.52 -16.29
CA VAL A 452 -12.80 2.34 -17.46
C VAL A 452 -12.72 3.82 -17.07
N LEU A 453 -13.73 4.33 -16.36
CA LEU A 453 -13.75 5.73 -15.94
C LEU A 453 -12.59 6.07 -15.00
N THR A 454 -12.31 5.21 -14.01
CA THR A 454 -11.22 5.46 -13.05
C THR A 454 -9.84 5.42 -13.70
N LEU A 455 -9.66 4.67 -14.80
CA LEU A 455 -8.40 4.66 -15.56
C LEU A 455 -8.30 5.84 -16.53
N VAL A 456 -9.41 6.31 -17.11
CA VAL A 456 -9.41 7.36 -18.14
C VAL A 456 -9.48 8.77 -17.55
N LEU A 457 -10.32 9.00 -16.52
CA LEU A 457 -10.57 10.32 -15.95
C LEU A 457 -9.35 11.02 -15.33
N PRO A 458 -8.34 10.33 -14.77
CA PRO A 458 -7.13 11.01 -14.27
C PRO A 458 -6.41 11.81 -15.35
N TRP A 459 -6.49 11.38 -16.62
CA TRP A 459 -5.83 12.12 -17.69
C TRP A 459 -6.38 13.53 -17.86
N PRO A 460 -7.67 13.77 -18.20
CA PRO A 460 -8.21 15.10 -18.38
C PRO A 460 -8.35 15.90 -17.08
N LEU A 461 -8.57 15.24 -15.93
CA LEU A 461 -8.83 15.92 -14.66
C LEU A 461 -7.56 16.32 -13.90
N TYR A 462 -6.44 15.65 -14.18
CA TYR A 462 -5.22 15.86 -13.42
C TYR A 462 -3.98 16.01 -14.30
N TYR A 463 -3.65 15.04 -15.16
CA TYR A 463 -2.39 15.04 -15.89
C TYR A 463 -2.34 16.09 -17.02
N ALA A 464 -3.42 16.25 -17.78
CA ALA A 464 -3.50 17.22 -18.86
C ALA A 464 -3.89 18.63 -18.39
N THR A 465 -4.25 18.81 -17.12
CA THR A 465 -4.69 20.09 -16.55
C THR A 465 -3.51 20.85 -15.96
N PRO A 466 -3.37 22.17 -16.21
CA PRO A 466 -2.37 23.01 -15.55
C PRO A 466 -2.47 22.93 -14.02
N SER A 467 -1.34 22.96 -13.33
CA SER A 467 -1.25 22.74 -11.87
C SER A 467 -2.21 23.60 -11.04
N ALA A 468 -2.41 24.85 -11.44
CA ALA A 468 -3.30 25.81 -10.78
C ALA A 468 -4.80 25.48 -10.93
N GLN A 469 -5.19 24.63 -11.88
CA GLN A 469 -6.59 24.26 -12.16
C GLN A 469 -6.89 22.79 -11.85
N ARG A 470 -5.91 22.05 -11.33
CA ARG A 470 -6.09 20.64 -10.97
C ARG A 470 -7.06 20.52 -9.80
N ILE A 471 -7.96 19.53 -9.88
CA ILE A 471 -8.69 19.11 -8.69
C ILE A 471 -7.74 18.41 -7.71
N SER A 472 -8.11 18.33 -6.45
CA SER A 472 -7.34 17.55 -5.47
C SER A 472 -7.16 16.11 -5.97
N PHE A 473 -5.94 15.59 -5.88
CA PHE A 473 -5.58 14.24 -6.31
C PHE A 473 -6.42 13.13 -5.64
N ILE A 474 -7.01 13.42 -4.48
CA ILE A 474 -7.91 12.51 -3.77
C ILE A 474 -9.28 12.42 -4.49
N TRP A 475 -9.76 13.51 -5.09
CA TRP A 475 -11.04 13.53 -5.79
C TRP A 475 -10.99 12.87 -7.17
N VAL A 476 -9.82 12.65 -7.75
CA VAL A 476 -9.66 12.15 -9.13
C VAL A 476 -10.39 10.81 -9.36
N GLY A 477 -10.39 9.91 -8.40
CA GLY A 477 -11.06 8.61 -8.50
C GLY A 477 -12.55 8.62 -8.17
N VAL A 478 -13.03 9.63 -7.45
CA VAL A 478 -14.39 9.68 -6.90
C VAL A 478 -15.49 9.66 -7.97
N PRO A 479 -15.37 10.36 -9.12
CA PRO A 479 -16.37 10.25 -10.19
C PRO A 479 -16.59 8.80 -10.65
N GLY A 480 -15.51 8.00 -10.78
CA GLY A 480 -15.62 6.60 -11.14
C GLY A 480 -16.40 5.78 -10.09
N TRP A 481 -16.22 6.07 -8.79
CA TRP A 481 -16.95 5.41 -7.71
C TRP A 481 -18.43 5.74 -7.72
N ILE A 482 -18.75 7.03 -7.87
CA ILE A 482 -20.14 7.52 -7.93
C ILE A 482 -20.86 6.91 -9.13
N VAL A 483 -20.23 6.92 -10.30
CA VAL A 483 -20.82 6.32 -11.51
C VAL A 483 -21.01 4.82 -11.34
N THR A 484 -20.05 4.12 -10.70
CA THR A 484 -20.23 2.69 -10.37
C THR A 484 -21.49 2.45 -9.56
N LEU A 485 -21.70 3.24 -8.51
CA LEU A 485 -22.89 3.13 -7.67
C LEU A 485 -24.18 3.42 -8.46
N ILE A 486 -24.19 4.52 -9.22
CA ILE A 486 -25.35 4.93 -10.04
C ILE A 486 -25.69 3.83 -11.06
N VAL A 487 -24.73 3.35 -11.83
CA VAL A 487 -24.93 2.31 -12.84
C VAL A 487 -25.44 1.02 -12.19
N MET A 488 -24.88 0.64 -11.05
CA MET A 488 -25.31 -0.56 -10.32
C MET A 488 -26.78 -0.45 -9.87
N VAL A 489 -27.19 0.70 -9.37
CA VAL A 489 -28.58 0.99 -8.95
C VAL A 489 -29.51 1.00 -10.17
N MET A 490 -29.17 1.76 -11.20
CA MET A 490 -29.99 1.90 -12.41
C MET A 490 -30.21 0.57 -13.12
N VAL A 491 -29.14 -0.18 -13.40
CA VAL A 491 -29.26 -1.46 -14.10
C VAL A 491 -30.06 -2.44 -13.26
N SER A 492 -29.90 -2.46 -11.93
CA SER A 492 -30.67 -3.35 -11.05
C SER A 492 -32.17 -2.99 -11.01
N ALA A 493 -32.54 -1.71 -11.18
CA ALA A 493 -33.94 -1.28 -11.22
C ALA A 493 -34.69 -1.80 -12.46
N PHE A 494 -33.97 -1.99 -13.59
CA PHE A 494 -34.52 -2.51 -14.83
C PHE A 494 -34.35 -4.04 -15.01
N ASP A 495 -33.61 -4.69 -14.11
CA ASP A 495 -33.35 -6.14 -14.23
C ASP A 495 -34.40 -6.93 -13.45
N SER A 496 -35.14 -7.78 -14.17
CA SER A 496 -36.22 -8.61 -13.60
C SER A 496 -35.70 -9.84 -12.83
N LYS A 497 -34.44 -10.24 -13.01
CA LYS A 497 -33.85 -11.40 -12.35
C LYS A 497 -33.36 -11.10 -10.94
N LYS A 498 -34.18 -11.39 -9.93
CA LYS A 498 -33.78 -11.32 -8.51
C LYS A 498 -32.98 -12.56 -8.12
N SER A 499 -31.94 -12.38 -7.29
CA SER A 499 -31.15 -13.49 -6.72
C SER A 499 -32.00 -14.39 -5.82
N THR A 500 -31.85 -15.71 -5.93
CA THR A 500 -32.74 -16.71 -5.36
C THR A 500 -32.43 -17.09 -3.92
N SER A 501 -31.21 -16.98 -3.43
CA SER A 501 -30.86 -17.21 -2.03
C SER A 501 -29.71 -16.29 -1.62
N LEU A 502 -29.90 -15.53 -0.55
CA LEU A 502 -28.94 -14.56 -0.02
C LEU A 502 -28.55 -14.86 1.44
N ASP A 503 -28.77 -16.10 1.89
CA ASP A 503 -28.48 -16.50 3.26
C ASP A 503 -26.97 -16.49 3.51
N GLY A 504 -26.56 -15.77 4.56
CA GLY A 504 -25.13 -15.57 4.87
C GLY A 504 -24.38 -14.60 3.93
N LEU A 505 -25.05 -13.98 2.92
CA LEU A 505 -24.39 -13.14 1.92
C LEU A 505 -24.72 -11.64 2.04
N THR A 506 -25.61 -11.27 2.96
CA THR A 506 -25.95 -9.86 3.22
C THR A 506 -25.86 -9.56 4.71
N TRP A 507 -25.69 -8.29 5.05
CA TRP A 507 -25.61 -7.84 6.44
C TRP A 507 -26.75 -8.38 7.31
N LYS A 508 -28.00 -8.33 6.81
CA LYS A 508 -29.17 -8.79 7.54
C LYS A 508 -29.21 -10.31 7.79
N THR A 509 -28.53 -11.10 6.97
CA THR A 509 -28.53 -12.55 7.07
C THR A 509 -27.34 -13.09 7.89
N VAL A 510 -26.19 -12.42 7.84
CA VAL A 510 -24.99 -12.77 8.64
C VAL A 510 -25.14 -12.41 10.12
N THR A 511 -25.88 -11.36 10.45
CA THR A 511 -26.08 -10.93 11.85
C THR A 511 -27.12 -11.73 12.62
N ARG A 512 -27.88 -12.62 11.97
CA ARG A 512 -28.90 -13.47 12.60
C ARG A 512 -28.40 -14.85 13.06
N GLY A 513 -27.17 -15.20 12.76
CA GLY A 513 -26.44 -16.38 13.26
C GLY A 513 -25.30 -15.92 14.19
#